data_3be7554f820b893157e8e6f7e0095850
#
_entry.id   3be7554f820b893157e8e6f7e0095850
#
_cell.length_a   1.000
_cell.length_b   1.000
_cell.length_c   1.000
_cell.angle_alpha   90.00
_cell.angle_beta   90.00
_cell.angle_gamma   90.00
#
_symmetry.space_group_name_H-M   'P 1'
#
loop_
_entity.id
_entity.type
_entity.pdbx_description
1 polymer ?
#
loop_
_entity_poly.entity_id
_entity_poly.type
_entity_poly.pdbx_seq_one_letter_code
_entity_poly.pdbx_strand_id
1 'polypeptide(L)'
;LGARRGLWGERPPHHLWAGSAVLLALSAVTVAGFWWHSNQPATIDVAALATDQPIPVLLDTDMAMDDIGALFYLLHHPAIDLRAITVNGVAFTHCDAGVHNTLGLLEVARAPETPVACGREEPYSGGRPAPDEWRKSADTLYGAQVRTGERHADQRPAAELLASTITAAPGEIVVVALGPLTNLAEAFQADPLLASQIKEIIIMGGAVAAPGNVTDGDPANQVSEWNFFADPIAADIVLASGAPITLVPLDATNQVPFTRGFYQRLKAGHLSRSATFTYNLLYLNQWWLDGGMYWWDTLAAAVVTDPELVNLEEMALDVVTDQGPEMGRSIETENGSPVRVATDADRQAFEALFLAVLNYE
;
A
#
# COMPACT_ATOMS: atom_id res chain seq x y z
N LEU A 1 -40.55 -79.69 25.17
CA LEU A 1 -39.30 -80.44 25.22
C LEU A 1 -38.13 -79.65 24.76
N GLY A 2 -37.10 -79.48 25.61
CA GLY A 2 -35.79 -79.07 25.21
C GLY A 2 -35.24 -77.78 25.79
N ALA A 3 -34.90 -77.82 27.08
CA ALA A 3 -34.06 -76.83 27.73
C ALA A 3 -32.63 -76.83 27.20
N ARG A 4 -31.97 -75.67 27.10
CA ARG A 4 -30.53 -75.62 27.40
C ARG A 4 -30.17 -74.21 28.01
N ARG A 5 -29.46 -74.34 29.08
CA ARG A 5 -28.99 -73.34 30.04
C ARG A 5 -27.92 -72.41 29.40
N GLY A 6 -27.86 -71.21 29.99
CA GLY A 6 -26.97 -70.13 29.73
C GLY A 6 -25.50 -70.34 30.10
N LEU A 7 -24.71 -69.38 29.66
CA LEU A 7 -23.38 -69.11 30.22
C LEU A 7 -23.29 -67.62 30.47
N TRP A 8 -23.06 -67.22 31.70
CA TRP A 8 -22.73 -65.87 32.15
C TRP A 8 -21.30 -65.56 31.69
N GLY A 9 -21.14 -64.63 30.80
CA GLY A 9 -19.84 -64.03 30.51
C GLY A 9 -19.64 -62.78 31.36
N GLU A 10 -18.61 -62.80 32.16
CA GLU A 10 -18.20 -61.71 33.06
C GLU A 10 -17.86 -60.45 32.25
N ARG A 11 -18.38 -59.32 32.72
CA ARG A 11 -17.98 -57.99 32.16
C ARG A 11 -16.62 -57.61 32.73
N PRO A 12 -15.66 -57.14 31.93
CA PRO A 12 -14.40 -56.66 32.48
C PRO A 12 -14.63 -55.29 33.19
N PRO A 13 -13.79 -54.95 34.16
CA PRO A 13 -13.99 -53.79 35.02
C PRO A 13 -13.78 -52.45 34.26
N HIS A 14 -14.75 -51.58 34.42
CA HIS A 14 -14.83 -50.26 33.76
C HIS A 14 -13.74 -49.21 34.20
N HIS A 15 -12.71 -49.60 34.94
CA HIS A 15 -11.73 -48.66 35.53
C HIS A 15 -10.47 -48.43 34.69
N LEU A 16 -10.24 -49.13 33.60
CA LEU A 16 -9.02 -49.00 32.80
C LEU A 16 -9.15 -48.02 31.60
N TRP A 17 -10.37 -47.57 31.26
CA TRP A 17 -10.58 -46.66 30.12
C TRP A 17 -10.58 -45.19 30.48
N ALA A 18 -10.77 -44.81 31.76
CA ALA A 18 -10.80 -43.41 32.18
C ALA A 18 -9.39 -42.77 32.18
N GLY A 19 -8.34 -43.53 32.48
CA GLY A 19 -6.96 -43.02 32.50
C GLY A 19 -6.40 -42.71 31.13
N SER A 20 -6.72 -43.57 30.13
CA SER A 20 -6.23 -43.39 28.74
C SER A 20 -6.90 -42.22 28.02
N ALA A 21 -8.17 -41.97 28.30
CA ALA A 21 -8.88 -40.82 27.72
C ALA A 21 -8.39 -39.49 28.26
N VAL A 22 -8.04 -39.40 29.55
CA VAL A 22 -7.49 -38.17 30.15
C VAL A 22 -6.06 -37.91 29.68
N LEU A 23 -5.23 -38.94 29.47
CA LEU A 23 -3.87 -38.76 28.94
C LEU A 23 -3.88 -38.35 27.46
N LEU A 24 -4.80 -38.85 26.65
CA LEU A 24 -4.97 -38.42 25.26
C LEU A 24 -5.53 -37.02 25.15
N ALA A 25 -6.43 -36.61 26.03
CA ALA A 25 -6.95 -35.22 26.07
C ALA A 25 -5.87 -34.21 26.55
N LEU A 26 -5.06 -34.58 27.54
CA LEU A 26 -3.93 -33.73 27.97
C LEU A 26 -2.83 -33.61 26.91
N SER A 27 -2.52 -34.70 26.20
CA SER A 27 -1.54 -34.68 25.10
C SER A 27 -2.07 -33.87 23.89
N ALA A 28 -3.36 -33.94 23.59
CA ALA A 28 -3.98 -33.14 22.51
C ALA A 28 -4.00 -31.65 22.86
N VAL A 29 -4.26 -31.28 24.11
CA VAL A 29 -4.23 -29.89 24.57
C VAL A 29 -2.81 -29.34 24.58
N THR A 30 -1.81 -30.14 25.00
CA THR A 30 -0.41 -29.71 24.98
C THR A 30 0.15 -29.61 23.56
N VAL A 31 -0.18 -30.51 22.66
CA VAL A 31 0.22 -30.44 21.25
C VAL A 31 -0.49 -29.30 20.55
N ALA A 32 -1.78 -29.10 20.75
CA ALA A 32 -2.52 -27.97 20.21
C ALA A 32 -2.01 -26.63 20.77
N GLY A 33 -1.71 -26.56 22.06
CA GLY A 33 -1.13 -25.39 22.70
C GLY A 33 0.28 -25.08 22.18
N PHE A 34 1.10 -26.10 21.99
CA PHE A 34 2.44 -25.94 21.39
C PHE A 34 2.37 -25.56 19.92
N TRP A 35 1.46 -26.16 19.15
CA TRP A 35 1.22 -25.81 17.75
C TRP A 35 0.67 -24.38 17.60
N TRP A 36 -0.21 -23.95 18.50
CA TRP A 36 -0.76 -22.60 18.52
C TRP A 36 0.31 -21.56 18.91
N HIS A 37 1.20 -21.88 19.86
CA HIS A 37 2.31 -20.99 20.24
C HIS A 37 3.43 -20.95 19.17
N SER A 38 3.69 -22.03 18.47
CA SER A 38 4.71 -22.07 17.41
C SER A 38 4.26 -21.46 16.08
N ASN A 39 2.94 -21.26 15.90
CA ASN A 39 2.37 -20.61 14.70
C ASN A 39 1.86 -19.18 14.94
N GLN A 40 2.14 -18.58 16.10
CA GLN A 40 1.95 -17.15 16.23
C GLN A 40 3.03 -16.45 15.41
N PRO A 41 2.67 -15.56 14.46
CA PRO A 41 3.70 -14.76 13.80
C PRO A 41 4.49 -14.03 14.87
N ALA A 42 5.82 -14.01 14.72
CA ALA A 42 6.68 -13.27 15.63
C ALA A 42 6.16 -11.83 15.74
N THR A 43 5.97 -11.34 16.97
CA THR A 43 5.59 -9.95 17.17
C THR A 43 6.76 -9.08 16.75
N ILE A 44 6.55 -8.25 15.72
CA ILE A 44 7.55 -7.29 15.25
C ILE A 44 7.67 -6.19 16.31
N ASP A 45 8.86 -6.01 16.84
CA ASP A 45 9.18 -4.88 17.71
C ASP A 45 9.50 -3.66 16.84
N VAL A 46 8.48 -2.84 16.56
CA VAL A 46 8.61 -1.66 15.70
C VAL A 46 9.59 -0.64 16.26
N ALA A 47 9.69 -0.52 17.60
CA ALA A 47 10.67 0.39 18.21
C ALA A 47 12.13 -0.01 17.88
N ALA A 48 12.38 -1.31 17.69
CA ALA A 48 13.70 -1.80 17.29
C ALA A 48 14.06 -1.49 15.82
N LEU A 49 13.08 -1.06 15.00
CA LEU A 49 13.30 -0.61 13.61
C LEU A 49 13.79 0.85 13.53
N ALA A 50 13.81 1.58 14.66
CA ALA A 50 14.31 2.94 14.69
C ALA A 50 15.80 3.00 14.30
N THR A 51 16.17 4.05 13.60
CA THR A 51 17.55 4.33 13.16
C THR A 51 17.97 5.73 13.62
N ASP A 52 19.28 5.92 13.81
CA ASP A 52 19.85 7.24 14.13
C ASP A 52 19.71 8.25 12.98
N GLN A 53 19.49 7.77 11.77
CA GLN A 53 19.29 8.57 10.57
C GLN A 53 18.05 8.10 9.83
N PRO A 54 16.84 8.59 10.21
CA PRO A 54 15.62 8.28 9.49
C PRO A 54 15.69 8.70 8.03
N ILE A 55 15.10 7.91 7.16
CA ILE A 55 15.03 8.15 5.73
C ILE A 55 14.12 9.34 5.47
N PRO A 56 14.62 10.45 4.89
CA PRO A 56 13.76 11.57 4.53
C PRO A 56 12.92 11.21 3.31
N VAL A 57 11.59 11.20 3.50
CA VAL A 57 10.62 10.79 2.48
C VAL A 57 9.76 12.00 2.06
N LEU A 58 9.48 12.06 0.78
CA LEU A 58 8.45 12.90 0.19
C LEU A 58 7.39 11.98 -0.42
N LEU A 59 6.13 12.17 -0.03
CA LEU A 59 4.99 11.43 -0.55
C LEU A 59 4.27 12.22 -1.64
N ASP A 60 4.05 11.62 -2.81
CA ASP A 60 3.13 12.10 -3.85
C ASP A 60 1.98 11.09 -3.96
N THR A 61 0.73 11.53 -3.75
CA THR A 61 -0.45 10.68 -3.53
C THR A 61 -1.65 11.22 -4.29
N ASP A 62 -2.57 10.40 -4.75
CA ASP A 62 -3.88 10.81 -5.25
C ASP A 62 -5.03 10.46 -4.30
N MET A 63 -4.69 10.07 -3.07
CA MET A 63 -5.59 9.81 -1.95
C MET A 63 -6.70 8.80 -2.27
N ALA A 64 -6.37 7.75 -3.02
CA ALA A 64 -7.21 6.57 -3.12
C ALA A 64 -7.28 5.84 -1.77
N MET A 65 -7.95 4.71 -1.71
CA MET A 65 -8.23 4.02 -0.44
C MET A 65 -6.98 3.48 0.24
N ASP A 66 -6.08 2.92 -0.53
CA ASP A 66 -4.86 2.27 -0.07
C ASP A 66 -3.72 3.26 0.22
N ASP A 67 -3.77 4.48 -0.37
CA ASP A 67 -2.95 5.63 0.03
C ASP A 67 -3.08 5.94 1.52
N ILE A 68 -4.26 5.74 2.10
CA ILE A 68 -4.50 5.98 3.53
C ILE A 68 -3.64 5.05 4.37
N GLY A 69 -3.53 3.78 3.96
CA GLY A 69 -2.64 2.81 4.58
C GLY A 69 -1.18 3.19 4.42
N ALA A 70 -0.78 3.61 3.21
CA ALA A 70 0.57 4.07 2.90
C ALA A 70 0.97 5.30 3.73
N LEU A 71 0.10 6.30 3.81
CA LEU A 71 0.33 7.49 4.63
C LEU A 71 0.54 7.12 6.11
N PHE A 72 -0.32 6.26 6.69
CA PHE A 72 -0.15 5.84 8.07
C PHE A 72 1.12 5.00 8.28
N TYR A 73 1.49 4.16 7.30
CA TYR A 73 2.75 3.43 7.35
C TYR A 73 3.95 4.40 7.41
N LEU A 74 4.01 5.36 6.49
CA LEU A 74 5.09 6.35 6.43
C LEU A 74 5.16 7.24 7.68
N LEU A 75 4.02 7.55 8.31
CA LEU A 75 3.96 8.37 9.52
C LEU A 75 4.41 7.64 10.78
N HIS A 76 4.15 6.33 10.86
CA HIS A 76 4.39 5.56 12.09
C HIS A 76 5.65 4.71 12.05
N HIS A 77 6.28 4.50 10.88
CA HIS A 77 7.51 3.75 10.81
C HIS A 77 8.69 4.58 11.35
N PRO A 78 9.37 4.12 12.43
CA PRO A 78 10.35 4.96 13.14
C PRO A 78 11.65 5.24 12.35
N ALA A 79 11.89 4.53 11.25
CA ALA A 79 13.01 4.81 10.35
C ALA A 79 12.65 5.81 9.24
N ILE A 80 11.46 6.43 9.26
CA ILE A 80 10.99 7.37 8.23
C ILE A 80 10.83 8.76 8.83
N ASP A 81 11.25 9.77 8.07
CA ASP A 81 11.03 11.18 8.33
C ASP A 81 10.27 11.80 7.15
N LEU A 82 8.94 11.88 7.27
CA LEU A 82 8.05 12.39 6.22
C LEU A 82 8.13 13.92 6.13
N ARG A 83 8.82 14.42 5.11
CA ARG A 83 9.19 15.83 4.93
C ARG A 83 8.11 16.69 4.29
N ALA A 84 7.39 16.12 3.32
CA ALA A 84 6.34 16.83 2.57
C ALA A 84 5.39 15.81 1.95
N ILE A 85 4.18 16.29 1.64
CA ILE A 85 3.16 15.53 0.91
C ILE A 85 2.66 16.40 -0.24
N THR A 86 2.58 15.82 -1.43
CA THR A 86 1.93 16.42 -2.58
C THR A 86 0.71 15.61 -2.99
N VAL A 87 -0.38 16.28 -3.29
CA VAL A 87 -1.61 15.63 -3.74
C VAL A 87 -1.77 15.83 -5.23
N ASN A 88 -1.96 14.74 -5.95
CA ASN A 88 -2.24 14.72 -7.38
C ASN A 88 -3.75 14.64 -7.59
N GLY A 89 -4.33 15.60 -8.32
CA GLY A 89 -5.77 15.67 -8.57
C GLY A 89 -6.22 14.97 -9.86
N VAL A 90 -5.31 14.27 -10.56
CA VAL A 90 -5.59 13.76 -11.92
C VAL A 90 -6.43 12.49 -11.90
N ALA A 91 -6.15 11.51 -11.01
CA ALA A 91 -6.82 10.22 -11.07
C ALA A 91 -8.01 10.11 -10.10
N PHE A 92 -7.79 9.98 -8.80
CA PHE A 92 -8.85 9.62 -7.85
C PHE A 92 -9.47 10.83 -7.14
N THR A 93 -8.79 11.52 -6.23
CA THR A 93 -9.40 12.69 -5.59
C THR A 93 -9.29 13.94 -6.48
N HIS A 94 -10.23 14.86 -6.29
CA HIS A 94 -9.98 16.25 -6.66
C HIS A 94 -9.00 16.86 -5.64
N CYS A 95 -8.19 17.78 -6.10
CA CYS A 95 -7.05 18.26 -5.33
C CYS A 95 -7.42 18.87 -3.98
N ASP A 96 -8.45 19.71 -3.92
CA ASP A 96 -8.92 20.32 -2.66
C ASP A 96 -9.43 19.26 -1.67
N ALA A 97 -10.16 18.26 -2.15
CA ALA A 97 -10.66 17.15 -1.33
C ALA A 97 -9.51 16.27 -0.84
N GLY A 98 -8.57 15.92 -1.71
CA GLY A 98 -7.40 15.12 -1.36
C GLY A 98 -6.52 15.82 -0.30
N VAL A 99 -6.28 17.12 -0.46
CA VAL A 99 -5.56 17.93 0.55
C VAL A 99 -6.31 17.96 1.88
N HIS A 100 -7.63 18.21 1.85
CA HIS A 100 -8.45 18.16 3.08
C HIS A 100 -8.36 16.81 3.77
N ASN A 101 -8.51 15.73 3.03
CA ASN A 101 -8.42 14.36 3.53
C ASN A 101 -7.05 14.09 4.14
N THR A 102 -5.97 14.45 3.45
CA THR A 102 -4.58 14.29 3.92
C THR A 102 -4.35 15.04 5.24
N LEU A 103 -4.72 16.32 5.31
CA LEU A 103 -4.59 17.12 6.54
C LEU A 103 -5.39 16.50 7.70
N GLY A 104 -6.58 15.98 7.42
CA GLY A 104 -7.39 15.29 8.40
C GLY A 104 -6.78 13.98 8.89
N LEU A 105 -6.14 13.20 8.01
CA LEU A 105 -5.43 11.98 8.37
C LEU A 105 -4.18 12.26 9.19
N LEU A 106 -3.44 13.35 8.88
CA LEU A 106 -2.33 13.84 9.72
C LEU A 106 -2.81 14.18 11.14
N GLU A 107 -4.01 14.75 11.26
CA GLU A 107 -4.62 15.04 12.58
C GLU A 107 -5.03 13.77 13.31
N VAL A 108 -5.59 12.78 12.61
CA VAL A 108 -5.89 11.44 13.18
C VAL A 108 -4.62 10.80 13.74
N ALA A 109 -3.54 10.82 12.97
CA ALA A 109 -2.24 10.25 13.35
C ALA A 109 -1.48 11.09 14.39
N ARG A 110 -1.94 12.30 14.74
CA ARG A 110 -1.16 13.28 15.52
C ARG A 110 0.23 13.52 14.97
N ALA A 111 0.34 13.52 13.65
CA ALA A 111 1.59 13.72 12.97
C ALA A 111 2.20 15.10 13.26
N PRO A 112 3.51 15.28 13.13
CA PRO A 112 4.15 16.60 13.11
C PRO A 112 3.52 17.50 12.05
N GLU A 113 3.85 18.80 12.09
CA GLU A 113 3.55 19.70 10.99
C GLU A 113 4.29 19.24 9.73
N THR A 114 3.53 18.76 8.75
CA THR A 114 4.03 18.30 7.46
C THR A 114 3.34 19.12 6.39
N PRO A 115 4.06 19.83 5.52
CA PRO A 115 3.47 20.61 4.44
C PRO A 115 2.73 19.70 3.45
N VAL A 116 1.52 20.11 3.07
CA VAL A 116 0.67 19.40 2.10
C VAL A 116 0.28 20.38 1.01
N ALA A 117 0.69 20.13 -0.23
CA ALA A 117 0.40 20.98 -1.37
C ALA A 117 -0.44 20.28 -2.44
N CYS A 118 -1.26 21.09 -3.11
CA CYS A 118 -2.11 20.67 -4.21
C CYS A 118 -1.36 20.72 -5.54
N GLY A 119 -1.49 19.67 -6.36
CA GLY A 119 -1.03 19.63 -7.74
C GLY A 119 -2.11 20.03 -8.73
N ARG A 120 -1.92 19.66 -9.99
CA ARG A 120 -2.91 19.89 -11.03
C ARG A 120 -3.96 18.78 -11.06
N GLU A 121 -5.11 19.07 -11.69
CA GLU A 121 -6.22 18.11 -11.86
C GLU A 121 -6.32 17.57 -13.29
N GLU A 122 -5.55 18.13 -14.21
CA GLU A 122 -5.56 17.73 -15.61
C GLU A 122 -4.25 17.01 -15.97
N PRO A 123 -4.29 15.87 -16.66
CA PRO A 123 -3.09 15.20 -17.15
C PRO A 123 -2.37 16.05 -18.22
N TYR A 124 -1.14 15.68 -18.56
CA TYR A 124 -0.43 16.35 -19.67
C TYR A 124 -1.16 16.19 -21.00
N SER A 125 -1.52 14.99 -21.37
CA SER A 125 -2.45 14.72 -22.47
C SER A 125 -2.81 13.23 -22.53
N GLY A 126 -3.97 12.93 -23.10
CA GLY A 126 -4.38 11.59 -23.46
C GLY A 126 -4.91 10.73 -22.32
N GLY A 127 -4.46 10.97 -21.09
CA GLY A 127 -4.89 10.26 -19.92
C GLY A 127 -6.36 10.51 -19.54
N ARG A 128 -6.88 9.67 -18.70
CA ARG A 128 -8.27 9.77 -18.22
C ARG A 128 -8.31 9.53 -16.72
N PRO A 129 -9.08 10.33 -15.97
CA PRO A 129 -9.31 10.10 -14.56
C PRO A 129 -10.08 8.79 -14.33
N ALA A 130 -10.12 8.34 -13.08
CA ALA A 130 -11.02 7.30 -12.64
C ALA A 130 -12.50 7.70 -12.85
N PRO A 131 -13.43 6.74 -12.93
CA PRO A 131 -14.85 7.05 -13.06
C PRO A 131 -15.35 8.02 -11.99
N ASP A 132 -16.25 8.94 -12.35
CA ASP A 132 -16.76 10.00 -11.47
C ASP A 132 -17.27 9.49 -10.11
N GLU A 133 -17.89 8.31 -10.08
CA GLU A 133 -18.40 7.72 -8.83
C GLU A 133 -17.27 7.27 -7.91
N TRP A 134 -16.13 6.85 -8.46
CA TRP A 134 -14.94 6.49 -7.69
C TRP A 134 -14.27 7.75 -7.14
N ARG A 135 -14.15 8.79 -7.98
CA ARG A 135 -13.63 10.10 -7.56
C ARG A 135 -14.46 10.68 -6.42
N LYS A 136 -15.79 10.70 -6.53
CA LYS A 136 -16.69 11.14 -5.46
C LYS A 136 -16.51 10.34 -4.16
N SER A 137 -16.27 9.03 -4.28
CA SER A 137 -16.01 8.19 -3.11
C SER A 137 -14.69 8.57 -2.45
N ALA A 138 -13.64 8.79 -3.23
CA ALA A 138 -12.33 9.24 -2.76
C ALA A 138 -12.41 10.65 -2.13
N ASP A 139 -13.08 11.61 -2.78
CA ASP A 139 -13.30 12.97 -2.26
C ASP A 139 -13.97 12.95 -0.88
N THR A 140 -14.91 12.02 -0.65
CA THR A 140 -15.61 11.86 0.63
C THR A 140 -14.93 10.88 1.58
N LEU A 141 -13.65 10.55 1.33
CA LEU A 141 -12.84 9.63 2.12
C LEU A 141 -13.58 8.30 2.36
N TYR A 142 -14.24 7.79 1.30
CA TYR A 142 -14.98 6.51 1.32
C TYR A 142 -16.02 6.41 2.45
N GLY A 143 -16.66 7.54 2.80
CA GLY A 143 -17.67 7.65 3.85
C GLY A 143 -17.11 7.87 5.25
N ALA A 144 -15.80 7.87 5.43
CA ALA A 144 -15.18 8.30 6.68
C ALA A 144 -15.21 9.83 6.81
N GLN A 145 -15.03 10.32 8.02
CA GLN A 145 -14.97 11.76 8.29
C GLN A 145 -13.71 12.11 9.08
N VAL A 146 -13.05 13.16 8.65
CA VAL A 146 -11.87 13.71 9.31
C VAL A 146 -12.07 15.20 9.61
N ARG A 147 -11.24 15.71 10.50
CA ARG A 147 -11.13 17.15 10.80
C ARG A 147 -9.68 17.53 10.65
N THR A 148 -9.41 18.66 10.03
CA THR A 148 -8.05 19.15 9.81
C THR A 148 -7.43 19.82 11.04
N GLY A 149 -8.23 20.08 12.08
CA GLY A 149 -7.75 20.85 13.23
C GLY A 149 -7.36 22.28 12.81
N GLU A 150 -6.16 22.67 13.19
CA GLU A 150 -5.55 23.97 12.79
C GLU A 150 -4.57 23.81 11.61
N ARG A 151 -4.54 22.65 10.96
CA ARG A 151 -3.66 22.38 9.81
C ARG A 151 -4.18 23.08 8.57
N HIS A 152 -3.26 23.60 7.78
CA HIS A 152 -3.55 24.32 6.53
C HIS A 152 -2.71 23.77 5.38
N ALA A 153 -3.27 23.86 4.17
CA ALA A 153 -2.53 23.56 2.96
C ALA A 153 -1.36 24.52 2.75
N ASP A 154 -0.25 24.01 2.26
CA ASP A 154 0.82 24.82 1.70
C ASP A 154 0.30 25.50 0.43
N GLN A 155 0.58 26.78 0.27
CA GLN A 155 0.07 27.59 -0.83
C GLN A 155 0.89 27.46 -2.12
N ARG A 156 2.04 26.79 -2.04
CA ARG A 156 2.85 26.49 -3.24
C ARG A 156 2.17 25.40 -4.07
N PRO A 157 2.29 25.44 -5.40
CA PRO A 157 1.96 24.28 -6.23
C PRO A 157 2.76 23.04 -5.82
N ALA A 158 2.20 21.85 -6.01
CA ALA A 158 2.85 20.58 -5.65
C ALA A 158 4.27 20.45 -6.26
N ALA A 159 4.44 20.77 -7.55
CA ALA A 159 5.73 20.73 -8.21
C ALA A 159 6.79 21.66 -7.57
N GLU A 160 6.37 22.80 -7.03
CA GLU A 160 7.24 23.71 -6.29
C GLU A 160 7.61 23.17 -4.90
N LEU A 161 6.66 22.56 -4.19
CA LEU A 161 6.92 21.91 -2.91
C LEU A 161 7.88 20.71 -3.11
N LEU A 162 7.66 19.89 -4.11
CA LEU A 162 8.56 18.81 -4.54
C LEU A 162 9.97 19.32 -4.76
N ALA A 163 10.13 20.28 -5.67
CA ALA A 163 11.43 20.82 -6.04
C ALA A 163 12.17 21.42 -4.85
N SER A 164 11.48 22.22 -4.02
CA SER A 164 12.10 22.84 -2.85
C SER A 164 12.49 21.82 -1.77
N THR A 165 11.72 20.75 -1.58
CA THR A 165 12.04 19.68 -0.62
C THR A 165 13.26 18.89 -1.07
N ILE A 166 13.34 18.53 -2.35
CA ILE A 166 14.46 17.80 -2.93
C ILE A 166 15.74 18.64 -2.89
N THR A 167 15.65 19.90 -3.32
CA THR A 167 16.82 20.81 -3.32
C THR A 167 17.35 21.15 -1.92
N ALA A 168 16.50 21.05 -0.88
CA ALA A 168 16.92 21.26 0.50
C ALA A 168 17.84 20.14 1.04
N ALA A 169 17.77 18.93 0.46
CA ALA A 169 18.57 17.76 0.85
C ALA A 169 18.96 16.92 -0.39
N PRO A 170 19.85 17.44 -1.26
CA PRO A 170 20.19 16.79 -2.52
C PRO A 170 20.82 15.40 -2.32
N GLY A 171 20.29 14.39 -3.00
CA GLY A 171 20.75 13.00 -2.92
C GLY A 171 20.29 12.26 -1.66
N GLU A 172 19.46 12.85 -0.81
CA GLU A 172 18.96 12.21 0.42
C GLU A 172 17.50 11.79 0.34
N ILE A 173 16.66 12.56 -0.38
CA ILE A 173 15.22 12.36 -0.42
C ILE A 173 14.84 11.10 -1.20
N VAL A 174 14.05 10.23 -0.59
CA VAL A 174 13.28 9.17 -1.27
C VAL A 174 11.90 9.73 -1.57
N VAL A 175 11.52 9.71 -2.85
CA VAL A 175 10.16 10.07 -3.28
C VAL A 175 9.32 8.81 -3.37
N VAL A 176 8.18 8.78 -2.71
CA VAL A 176 7.17 7.72 -2.81
C VAL A 176 6.01 8.27 -3.61
N ALA A 177 5.84 7.79 -4.84
CA ALA A 177 4.82 8.24 -5.78
C ALA A 177 3.74 7.15 -5.91
N LEU A 178 2.54 7.45 -5.43
CA LEU A 178 1.43 6.50 -5.31
C LEU A 178 0.25 6.81 -6.23
N GLY A 179 0.29 7.95 -6.92
CA GLY A 179 -0.68 8.36 -7.94
C GLY A 179 -0.05 8.56 -9.31
N PRO A 180 -0.77 9.17 -10.28
CA PRO A 180 -0.22 9.60 -11.55
C PRO A 180 1.02 10.48 -11.34
N LEU A 181 2.02 10.31 -12.18
CA LEU A 181 3.33 10.97 -11.99
C LEU A 181 3.36 12.45 -12.45
N THR A 182 2.20 13.08 -12.59
CA THR A 182 2.03 14.42 -13.14
C THR A 182 2.79 15.49 -12.36
N ASN A 183 2.76 15.44 -11.00
CA ASN A 183 3.47 16.41 -10.16
C ASN A 183 4.99 16.31 -10.32
N LEU A 184 5.52 15.08 -10.39
CA LEU A 184 6.94 14.83 -10.64
C LEU A 184 7.35 15.26 -12.04
N ALA A 185 6.56 14.91 -13.06
CA ALA A 185 6.83 15.32 -14.43
C ALA A 185 6.83 16.84 -14.59
N GLU A 186 5.92 17.55 -13.93
CA GLU A 186 5.88 19.01 -13.91
C GLU A 186 7.14 19.60 -13.26
N ALA A 187 7.59 19.04 -12.12
CA ALA A 187 8.81 19.46 -11.46
C ALA A 187 10.05 19.22 -12.34
N PHE A 188 10.14 18.07 -13.02
CA PHE A 188 11.28 17.73 -13.90
C PHE A 188 11.28 18.56 -15.18
N GLN A 189 10.13 18.92 -15.72
CA GLN A 189 10.06 19.85 -16.86
C GLN A 189 10.48 21.26 -16.48
N ALA A 190 10.16 21.72 -15.25
CA ALA A 190 10.59 23.01 -14.76
C ALA A 190 12.10 23.06 -14.46
N ASP A 191 12.66 21.98 -13.90
CA ASP A 191 14.09 21.80 -13.63
C ASP A 191 14.54 20.37 -13.96
N PRO A 192 15.09 20.12 -15.16
CA PRO A 192 15.58 18.82 -15.56
C PRO A 192 16.74 18.26 -14.70
N LEU A 193 17.43 19.11 -13.93
CA LEU A 193 18.50 18.65 -13.04
C LEU A 193 17.97 18.11 -11.71
N LEU A 194 16.70 18.35 -11.40
CA LEU A 194 16.08 17.91 -10.15
C LEU A 194 16.12 16.39 -9.99
N ALA A 195 15.90 15.64 -11.08
CA ALA A 195 15.94 14.17 -11.07
C ALA A 195 17.26 13.61 -10.55
N SER A 196 18.40 14.27 -10.86
CA SER A 196 19.73 13.87 -10.41
C SER A 196 19.99 14.16 -8.91
N GLN A 197 19.11 14.90 -8.25
CA GLN A 197 19.19 15.26 -6.84
C GLN A 197 18.32 14.34 -5.95
N ILE A 198 17.56 13.41 -6.55
CA ILE A 198 16.73 12.46 -5.84
C ILE A 198 17.56 11.22 -5.51
N LYS A 199 17.44 10.71 -4.29
CA LYS A 199 18.10 9.47 -3.89
C LYS A 199 17.48 8.27 -4.62
N GLU A 200 16.16 8.20 -4.64
CA GLU A 200 15.36 7.16 -5.28
C GLU A 200 13.90 7.59 -5.40
N ILE A 201 13.22 7.13 -6.46
CA ILE A 201 11.77 7.23 -6.60
C ILE A 201 11.19 5.82 -6.50
N ILE A 202 10.34 5.58 -5.51
CA ILE A 202 9.55 4.35 -5.39
C ILE A 202 8.17 4.66 -5.95
N ILE A 203 7.79 3.99 -7.03
CA ILE A 203 6.56 4.25 -7.77
C ILE A 203 5.62 3.06 -7.60
N MET A 204 4.40 3.29 -7.08
CA MET A 204 3.30 2.37 -7.35
C MET A 204 2.69 2.72 -8.70
N GLY A 205 2.73 1.79 -9.64
CA GLY A 205 2.20 2.01 -10.99
C GLY A 205 2.65 0.97 -12.00
N GLY A 206 1.98 0.94 -13.13
CA GLY A 206 2.30 0.03 -14.21
C GLY A 206 1.87 -1.43 -14.01
N ALA A 207 1.88 -2.16 -15.11
CA ALA A 207 1.65 -3.60 -15.17
C ALA A 207 2.58 -4.15 -16.25
N VAL A 208 3.58 -4.97 -15.87
CA VAL A 208 4.60 -5.47 -16.81
C VAL A 208 4.20 -6.81 -17.36
N ALA A 209 4.00 -7.81 -16.52
CA ALA A 209 3.50 -9.13 -16.88
C ALA A 209 2.07 -9.39 -16.37
N ALA A 210 1.64 -8.67 -15.33
CA ALA A 210 0.29 -8.76 -14.81
C ALA A 210 -0.75 -8.15 -15.78
N PRO A 211 -2.00 -8.62 -15.77
CA PRO A 211 -3.09 -7.90 -16.43
C PRO A 211 -3.28 -6.50 -15.84
N GLY A 212 -3.71 -5.55 -16.68
CA GLY A 212 -4.08 -4.23 -16.23
C GLY A 212 -5.37 -4.20 -15.40
N ASN A 213 -5.65 -3.06 -14.78
CA ASN A 213 -6.81 -2.87 -13.89
C ASN A 213 -7.75 -1.73 -14.33
N VAL A 214 -7.58 -1.17 -15.54
CA VAL A 214 -8.37 0.00 -16.03
C VAL A 214 -9.65 -0.37 -16.76
N THR A 215 -10.01 -1.64 -16.83
CA THR A 215 -11.15 -2.15 -17.63
C THR A 215 -12.50 -1.53 -17.25
N ASP A 216 -12.67 -1.07 -16.02
CA ASP A 216 -13.90 -0.37 -15.58
C ASP A 216 -14.01 1.05 -16.13
N GLY A 217 -12.89 1.70 -16.45
CA GLY A 217 -12.83 3.01 -17.11
C GLY A 217 -12.67 2.94 -18.62
N ASP A 218 -11.93 1.95 -19.12
CA ASP A 218 -11.74 1.65 -20.54
C ASP A 218 -11.76 0.14 -20.79
N PRO A 219 -12.92 -0.43 -21.17
CA PRO A 219 -13.06 -1.87 -21.40
C PRO A 219 -12.18 -2.42 -22.52
N ALA A 220 -11.67 -1.57 -23.40
CA ALA A 220 -10.77 -1.98 -24.49
C ALA A 220 -9.32 -2.12 -24.00
N ASN A 221 -8.96 -1.48 -22.89
CA ASN A 221 -7.63 -1.52 -22.32
C ASN A 221 -7.58 -2.55 -21.17
N GLN A 222 -6.83 -3.62 -21.36
CA GLN A 222 -6.67 -4.72 -20.39
C GLN A 222 -5.24 -4.88 -19.89
N VAL A 223 -4.36 -3.94 -20.24
CA VAL A 223 -2.92 -4.06 -20.04
C VAL A 223 -2.30 -2.93 -19.23
N SER A 224 -3.07 -1.87 -18.97
CA SER A 224 -2.56 -0.69 -18.26
C SER A 224 -3.02 -0.66 -16.82
N GLU A 225 -2.22 -0.05 -15.99
CA GLU A 225 -2.52 0.27 -14.60
C GLU A 225 -3.01 1.73 -14.49
N TRP A 226 -3.84 2.04 -13.47
CA TRP A 226 -4.55 3.32 -13.34
C TRP A 226 -3.63 4.53 -13.29
N ASN A 227 -2.53 4.51 -12.55
CA ASN A 227 -1.64 5.65 -12.39
C ASN A 227 -0.95 6.01 -13.72
N PHE A 228 -0.49 5.00 -14.44
CA PHE A 228 0.12 5.19 -15.75
C PHE A 228 -0.91 5.51 -16.83
N PHE A 229 -2.11 4.93 -16.75
CA PHE A 229 -3.20 5.23 -17.67
C PHE A 229 -3.75 6.66 -17.49
N ALA A 230 -3.82 7.13 -16.25
CA ALA A 230 -4.34 8.47 -15.97
C ALA A 230 -3.46 9.59 -16.53
N ASP A 231 -2.13 9.40 -16.55
CA ASP A 231 -1.22 10.33 -17.22
C ASP A 231 0.01 9.60 -17.82
N PRO A 232 -0.16 8.95 -18.97
CA PRO A 232 0.92 8.15 -19.58
C PRO A 232 2.13 8.99 -20.01
N ILE A 233 1.92 10.28 -20.35
CA ILE A 233 3.01 11.18 -20.69
C ILE A 233 3.83 11.55 -19.46
N ALA A 234 3.19 11.78 -18.32
CA ALA A 234 3.91 12.01 -17.08
C ALA A 234 4.71 10.78 -16.67
N ALA A 235 4.14 9.58 -16.83
CA ALA A 235 4.85 8.33 -16.56
C ALA A 235 6.10 8.17 -17.44
N ASP A 236 5.99 8.43 -18.75
CA ASP A 236 7.11 8.41 -19.68
C ASP A 236 8.21 9.42 -19.31
N ILE A 237 7.83 10.67 -19.01
CA ILE A 237 8.77 11.72 -18.57
C ILE A 237 9.55 11.28 -17.32
N VAL A 238 8.86 10.70 -16.33
CA VAL A 238 9.50 10.31 -15.06
C VAL A 238 10.40 9.10 -15.26
N LEU A 239 9.97 8.07 -15.99
CA LEU A 239 10.82 6.92 -16.30
C LEU A 239 12.08 7.34 -17.09
N ALA A 240 11.95 8.26 -18.05
CA ALA A 240 13.05 8.77 -18.86
C ALA A 240 13.95 9.80 -18.12
N SER A 241 13.62 10.20 -16.90
CA SER A 241 14.31 11.29 -16.17
C SER A 241 15.76 10.98 -15.77
N GLY A 242 16.15 9.70 -15.73
CA GLY A 242 17.45 9.24 -15.25
C GLY A 242 17.57 9.20 -13.72
N ALA A 243 16.54 9.49 -12.96
CA ALA A 243 16.51 9.24 -11.51
C ALA A 243 16.57 7.72 -11.22
N PRO A 244 17.16 7.28 -10.10
CA PRO A 244 17.02 5.90 -9.66
C PRO A 244 15.56 5.57 -9.35
N ILE A 245 15.00 4.54 -10.01
CA ILE A 245 13.58 4.17 -9.86
C ILE A 245 13.46 2.72 -9.40
N THR A 246 12.59 2.52 -8.41
CA THR A 246 12.00 1.22 -8.06
C THR A 246 10.50 1.27 -8.37
N LEU A 247 10.09 0.47 -9.35
CA LEU A 247 8.68 0.31 -9.74
C LEU A 247 8.08 -0.85 -8.98
N VAL A 248 6.93 -0.63 -8.32
CA VAL A 248 6.15 -1.65 -7.61
C VAL A 248 4.81 -1.81 -8.33
N PRO A 249 4.80 -2.56 -9.47
CA PRO A 249 3.66 -2.65 -10.36
C PRO A 249 2.62 -3.65 -9.86
N LEU A 250 1.53 -3.81 -10.62
CA LEU A 250 0.49 -4.82 -10.34
C LEU A 250 1.05 -6.25 -10.22
N ASP A 251 2.20 -6.52 -10.81
CA ASP A 251 2.90 -7.82 -10.74
C ASP A 251 3.17 -8.24 -9.28
N ALA A 252 3.60 -7.30 -8.44
CA ALA A 252 3.81 -7.53 -7.02
C ALA A 252 2.58 -7.15 -6.18
N THR A 253 1.98 -6.00 -6.46
CA THR A 253 0.97 -5.41 -5.58
C THR A 253 -0.35 -6.18 -5.58
N ASN A 254 -0.72 -6.88 -6.66
CA ASN A 254 -1.88 -7.77 -6.70
C ASN A 254 -1.74 -9.01 -5.80
N GLN A 255 -0.59 -9.22 -5.17
CA GLN A 255 -0.37 -10.31 -4.22
C GLN A 255 -0.73 -9.95 -2.78
N VAL A 256 -1.05 -8.67 -2.50
CA VAL A 256 -1.42 -8.17 -1.17
C VAL A 256 -2.87 -7.67 -1.12
N PRO A 257 -3.89 -8.53 -1.32
CA PRO A 257 -5.29 -8.14 -1.34
C PRO A 257 -5.79 -7.71 0.04
N PHE A 258 -6.83 -6.88 0.05
CA PHE A 258 -7.64 -6.66 1.25
C PHE A 258 -8.33 -7.97 1.62
N THR A 259 -7.99 -8.56 2.77
CA THR A 259 -8.54 -9.86 3.16
C THR A 259 -9.37 -9.79 4.43
N ARG A 260 -10.37 -10.67 4.53
CA ARG A 260 -11.09 -10.85 5.81
C ARG A 260 -10.16 -11.29 6.92
N GLY A 261 -9.07 -12.02 6.61
CA GLY A 261 -8.05 -12.42 7.57
C GLY A 261 -7.31 -11.22 8.17
N PHE A 262 -6.84 -10.29 7.32
CA PHE A 262 -6.24 -9.01 7.75
C PHE A 262 -7.24 -8.21 8.59
N TYR A 263 -8.47 -8.00 8.09
CA TYR A 263 -9.52 -7.29 8.81
C TYR A 263 -9.79 -7.87 10.20
N GLN A 264 -9.84 -9.20 10.36
CA GLN A 264 -10.06 -9.82 11.67
C GLN A 264 -8.89 -9.62 12.63
N ARG A 265 -7.64 -9.66 12.12
CA ARG A 265 -6.46 -9.34 12.95
C ARG A 265 -6.47 -7.88 13.38
N LEU A 266 -6.76 -6.95 12.47
CA LEU A 266 -6.89 -5.53 12.78
C LEU A 266 -8.03 -5.30 13.79
N LYS A 267 -9.18 -5.95 13.61
CA LYS A 267 -10.32 -5.89 14.55
C LYS A 267 -9.94 -6.35 15.96
N ALA A 268 -9.12 -7.37 16.08
CA ALA A 268 -8.69 -7.92 17.36
C ALA A 268 -7.65 -7.05 18.08
N GLY A 269 -6.88 -6.22 17.34
CA GLY A 269 -5.73 -5.52 17.86
C GLY A 269 -5.54 -4.08 17.32
N HIS A 270 -6.62 -3.34 16.96
CA HIS A 270 -6.50 -1.94 16.58
C HIS A 270 -6.35 -1.05 17.83
N LEU A 271 -5.13 -0.86 18.25
CA LEU A 271 -4.80 -0.17 19.50
C LEU A 271 -4.51 1.33 19.31
N SER A 272 -3.97 1.71 18.15
CA SER A 272 -3.66 3.08 17.78
C SER A 272 -4.88 3.80 17.19
N ARG A 273 -4.78 5.12 17.00
CA ARG A 273 -5.80 5.93 16.31
C ARG A 273 -5.85 5.60 14.83
N SER A 274 -4.68 5.46 14.21
CA SER A 274 -4.56 5.11 12.79
C SER A 274 -5.07 3.70 12.51
N ALA A 275 -4.76 2.73 13.38
CA ALA A 275 -5.32 1.39 13.29
C ALA A 275 -6.85 1.38 13.50
N THR A 276 -7.36 2.18 14.43
CA THR A 276 -8.80 2.34 14.66
C THR A 276 -9.48 2.99 13.46
N PHE A 277 -8.86 4.01 12.86
CA PHE A 277 -9.38 4.65 11.66
C PHE A 277 -9.44 3.66 10.49
N THR A 278 -8.33 2.96 10.22
CA THR A 278 -8.26 1.95 9.16
C THR A 278 -9.28 0.83 9.38
N TYR A 279 -9.47 0.36 10.63
CA TYR A 279 -10.51 -0.61 10.95
C TYR A 279 -11.92 -0.09 10.60
N ASN A 280 -12.24 1.15 10.99
CA ASN A 280 -13.54 1.76 10.72
C ASN A 280 -13.76 1.98 9.20
N LEU A 281 -12.71 2.39 8.48
CA LEU A 281 -12.75 2.56 7.04
C LEU A 281 -13.07 1.24 6.33
N LEU A 282 -12.38 0.15 6.69
CA LEU A 282 -12.67 -1.19 6.18
C LEU A 282 -14.05 -1.71 6.64
N TYR A 283 -14.50 -1.32 7.84
CA TYR A 283 -15.85 -1.66 8.32
C TYR A 283 -16.94 -1.00 7.48
N LEU A 284 -16.77 0.26 7.10
CA LEU A 284 -17.70 0.97 6.22
C LEU A 284 -17.72 0.38 4.80
N ASN A 285 -16.61 -0.21 4.36
CA ASN A 285 -16.39 -0.66 2.99
C ASN A 285 -16.12 -2.18 2.90
N GLN A 286 -16.85 -3.00 3.67
CA GLN A 286 -16.59 -4.44 3.81
C GLN A 286 -16.69 -5.22 2.49
N TRP A 287 -17.38 -4.72 1.48
CA TRP A 287 -17.47 -5.38 0.16
C TRP A 287 -16.10 -5.51 -0.52
N TRP A 288 -15.12 -4.66 -0.20
CA TRP A 288 -13.76 -4.78 -0.71
C TRP A 288 -13.00 -5.99 -0.16
N LEU A 289 -13.42 -6.51 1.01
CA LEU A 289 -12.80 -7.70 1.60
C LEU A 289 -13.15 -9.01 0.87
N ASP A 290 -14.05 -8.93 -0.10
CA ASP A 290 -14.49 -10.07 -0.93
C ASP A 290 -13.77 -10.11 -2.29
N GLY A 291 -12.86 -9.17 -2.54
CA GLY A 291 -12.02 -9.06 -3.73
C GLY A 291 -12.08 -7.69 -4.41
N GLY A 292 -11.12 -7.43 -5.29
CA GLY A 292 -11.04 -6.22 -6.11
C GLY A 292 -10.28 -5.05 -5.49
N MET A 293 -9.88 -5.12 -4.22
CA MET A 293 -9.02 -4.12 -3.59
C MET A 293 -7.78 -4.77 -2.97
N TYR A 294 -6.69 -4.06 -3.07
CA TYR A 294 -5.38 -4.50 -2.62
C TYR A 294 -4.68 -3.36 -1.87
N TRP A 295 -3.63 -3.67 -1.16
CA TRP A 295 -2.74 -2.70 -0.52
C TRP A 295 -1.64 -2.26 -1.49
N TRP A 296 -2.01 -1.85 -2.74
CA TRP A 296 -1.06 -1.50 -3.79
C TRP A 296 -0.05 -0.46 -3.29
N ASP A 297 -0.52 0.69 -2.85
CA ASP A 297 0.29 1.82 -2.39
C ASP A 297 0.97 1.55 -1.07
N THR A 298 0.27 0.85 -0.17
CA THR A 298 0.84 0.52 1.15
C THR A 298 2.04 -0.41 1.02
N LEU A 299 2.02 -1.36 0.06
CA LEU A 299 3.18 -2.20 -0.23
C LEU A 299 4.34 -1.35 -0.78
N ALA A 300 4.08 -0.45 -1.74
CA ALA A 300 5.11 0.43 -2.28
C ALA A 300 5.73 1.32 -1.19
N ALA A 301 4.92 1.86 -0.28
CA ALA A 301 5.41 2.60 0.88
C ALA A 301 6.28 1.73 1.81
N ALA A 302 5.92 0.46 2.00
CA ALA A 302 6.69 -0.46 2.85
C ALA A 302 8.06 -0.84 2.25
N VAL A 303 8.20 -0.84 0.92
CA VAL A 303 9.48 -1.09 0.23
C VAL A 303 10.56 -0.06 0.58
N VAL A 304 10.19 1.14 1.03
CA VAL A 304 11.13 2.18 1.50
C VAL A 304 12.06 1.65 2.60
N THR A 305 11.51 0.89 3.54
CA THR A 305 12.23 0.39 4.72
C THR A 305 12.57 -1.08 4.62
N ASP A 306 11.76 -1.85 3.92
CA ASP A 306 11.83 -3.31 3.83
C ASP A 306 11.75 -3.79 2.37
N PRO A 307 12.80 -3.52 1.57
CA PRO A 307 12.82 -3.92 0.15
C PRO A 307 12.78 -5.45 -0.04
N GLU A 308 13.07 -6.22 1.00
CA GLU A 308 12.97 -7.68 1.00
C GLU A 308 11.51 -8.20 0.95
N LEU A 309 10.52 -7.32 1.15
CA LEU A 309 9.11 -7.65 0.97
C LEU A 309 8.75 -8.00 -0.47
N VAL A 310 9.60 -7.60 -1.43
CA VAL A 310 9.40 -7.81 -2.86
C VAL A 310 10.64 -8.42 -3.50
N ASN A 311 10.45 -9.16 -4.61
CA ASN A 311 11.55 -9.59 -5.45
C ASN A 311 11.80 -8.53 -6.52
N LEU A 312 13.03 -7.98 -6.58
CA LEU A 312 13.40 -6.91 -7.51
C LEU A 312 14.23 -7.45 -8.68
N GLU A 313 13.85 -7.10 -9.90
CA GLU A 313 14.57 -7.41 -11.13
C GLU A 313 14.85 -6.13 -11.91
N GLU A 314 16.05 -6.05 -12.54
CA GLU A 314 16.39 -4.93 -13.43
C GLU A 314 15.72 -5.13 -14.78
N MET A 315 14.95 -4.15 -15.24
CA MET A 315 14.28 -4.15 -16.53
C MET A 315 14.46 -2.81 -17.23
N ALA A 316 14.39 -2.80 -18.55
CA ALA A 316 14.39 -1.57 -19.35
C ALA A 316 12.96 -1.32 -19.84
N LEU A 317 12.28 -0.33 -19.28
CA LEU A 317 10.86 -0.09 -19.51
C LEU A 317 10.59 1.23 -20.25
N ASP A 318 9.56 1.18 -21.11
CA ASP A 318 8.91 2.33 -21.72
C ASP A 318 7.40 2.33 -21.37
N VAL A 319 6.74 3.46 -21.60
CA VAL A 319 5.29 3.62 -21.46
C VAL A 319 4.66 3.93 -22.84
N VAL A 320 3.59 3.23 -23.16
CA VAL A 320 2.83 3.52 -24.38
C VAL A 320 2.01 4.79 -24.19
N THR A 321 2.40 5.88 -24.84
CA THR A 321 1.74 7.20 -24.75
C THR A 321 0.69 7.43 -25.85
N ASP A 322 0.72 6.66 -26.92
CA ASP A 322 -0.24 6.75 -28.02
C ASP A 322 -1.65 6.38 -27.59
N GLN A 323 -2.63 7.13 -28.11
CA GLN A 323 -4.06 6.85 -27.89
C GLN A 323 -4.44 5.47 -28.44
N GLY A 324 -5.13 4.66 -27.63
CA GLY A 324 -5.57 3.33 -28.06
C GLY A 324 -5.73 2.36 -26.88
N PRO A 325 -5.98 1.07 -27.16
CA PRO A 325 -6.25 0.07 -26.15
C PRO A 325 -5.02 -0.34 -25.30
N GLU A 326 -3.85 0.19 -25.64
CA GLU A 326 -2.61 -0.05 -24.90
C GLU A 326 -2.05 1.24 -24.22
N MET A 327 -2.77 2.36 -24.29
CA MET A 327 -2.34 3.61 -23.66
C MET A 327 -2.08 3.43 -22.18
N GLY A 328 -0.91 3.82 -21.69
CA GLY A 328 -0.47 3.64 -20.30
C GLY A 328 0.15 2.28 -20.01
N ARG A 329 0.30 1.39 -20.99
CA ARG A 329 0.95 0.10 -20.82
C ARG A 329 2.45 0.27 -20.54
N SER A 330 2.96 -0.44 -19.55
CA SER A 330 4.40 -0.60 -19.32
C SER A 330 4.92 -1.73 -20.19
N ILE A 331 5.94 -1.46 -21.00
CA ILE A 331 6.53 -2.46 -21.90
C ILE A 331 8.04 -2.53 -21.72
N GLU A 332 8.58 -3.74 -21.72
CA GLU A 332 10.02 -3.96 -21.75
C GLU A 332 10.54 -3.77 -23.18
N THR A 333 11.54 -2.91 -23.35
CA THR A 333 12.15 -2.60 -24.67
C THR A 333 13.67 -2.51 -24.54
N GLU A 334 14.38 -2.76 -25.64
CA GLU A 334 15.86 -2.68 -25.66
C GLU A 334 16.39 -1.28 -25.34
N ASN A 335 15.61 -0.24 -25.59
CA ASN A 335 16.00 1.16 -25.40
C ASN A 335 15.25 1.83 -24.23
N GLY A 336 14.48 1.07 -23.46
CA GLY A 336 13.74 1.58 -22.33
C GLY A 336 14.61 2.11 -21.21
N SER A 337 14.00 2.82 -20.29
CA SER A 337 14.65 3.34 -19.11
C SER A 337 14.97 2.21 -18.12
N PRO A 338 16.19 2.16 -17.56
CA PRO A 338 16.53 1.14 -16.57
C PRO A 338 15.81 1.41 -15.24
N VAL A 339 15.04 0.44 -14.78
CA VAL A 339 14.29 0.49 -13.52
C VAL A 339 14.40 -0.84 -12.78
N ARG A 340 14.36 -0.80 -11.45
CA ARG A 340 14.18 -1.99 -10.63
C ARG A 340 12.68 -2.26 -10.50
N VAL A 341 12.23 -3.44 -10.89
CA VAL A 341 10.82 -3.81 -10.96
C VAL A 341 10.52 -4.89 -9.92
N ALA A 342 9.52 -4.67 -9.09
CA ALA A 342 9.03 -5.68 -8.16
C ALA A 342 8.16 -6.70 -8.91
N THR A 343 8.57 -7.98 -8.90
CA THR A 343 7.91 -9.06 -9.66
C THR A 343 7.09 -9.99 -8.77
N ASP A 344 7.30 -9.94 -7.44
CA ASP A 344 6.61 -10.78 -6.45
C ASP A 344 6.57 -10.05 -5.10
N ALA A 345 5.67 -10.47 -4.19
CA ALA A 345 5.56 -9.91 -2.85
C ALA A 345 5.30 -10.96 -1.76
N ASP A 346 6.01 -10.87 -0.63
CA ASP A 346 5.70 -11.65 0.58
C ASP A 346 4.52 -11.00 1.34
N ARG A 347 3.31 -11.43 0.98
CA ARG A 347 2.09 -10.96 1.65
C ARG A 347 2.11 -11.16 3.16
N GLN A 348 2.66 -12.28 3.67
CA GLN A 348 2.59 -12.57 5.09
C GLN A 348 3.53 -11.64 5.88
N ALA A 349 4.74 -11.42 5.38
CA ALA A 349 5.69 -10.48 5.95
C ALA A 349 5.12 -9.05 5.89
N PHE A 350 4.59 -8.62 4.73
CA PHE A 350 3.96 -7.32 4.56
C PHE A 350 2.79 -7.10 5.54
N GLU A 351 1.81 -8.02 5.60
CA GLU A 351 0.65 -7.86 6.50
C GLU A 351 1.05 -7.82 7.98
N ALA A 352 2.09 -8.58 8.36
CA ALA A 352 2.60 -8.57 9.73
C ALA A 352 3.28 -7.24 10.08
N LEU A 353 4.14 -6.75 9.19
CA LEU A 353 4.82 -5.46 9.34
C LEU A 353 3.82 -4.30 9.36
N PHE A 354 2.92 -4.24 8.40
CA PHE A 354 1.93 -3.18 8.31
C PHE A 354 1.04 -3.12 9.56
N LEU A 355 0.52 -4.25 10.06
CA LEU A 355 -0.25 -4.30 11.29
C LEU A 355 0.55 -3.83 12.51
N ALA A 356 1.83 -4.18 12.59
CA ALA A 356 2.70 -3.76 13.68
C ALA A 356 2.93 -2.25 13.64
N VAL A 357 3.33 -1.71 12.48
CA VAL A 357 3.58 -0.27 12.27
C VAL A 357 2.31 0.55 12.48
N LEU A 358 1.17 0.10 11.95
CA LEU A 358 -0.12 0.78 12.10
C LEU A 358 -0.56 0.93 13.57
N ASN A 359 -0.12 0.02 14.45
CA ASN A 359 -0.41 0.05 15.88
C ASN A 359 0.69 0.75 16.72
N TYR A 360 1.75 1.20 16.09
CA TYR A 360 2.84 1.92 16.75
C TYR A 360 2.53 3.44 16.74
N GLU A 361 2.37 4.03 17.95
CA GLU A 361 2.14 5.48 18.18
C GLU A 361 3.06 6.00 19.29
#